data_bc08de35450222344d7f21db15692ead
#
_entry.id   bc08de35450222344d7f21db15692ead
#
_cell.length_a   1.000
_cell.length_b   1.000
_cell.length_c   1.000
_cell.angle_alpha   90.00
_cell.angle_beta   90.00
_cell.angle_gamma   90.00
#
_symmetry.space_group_name_H-M   'P 1'
#
loop_
_entity.id
_entity.type
_entity.pdbx_description
1 polymer ?
#
loop_
_entity_poly.entity_id
_entity_poly.type
_entity_poly.pdbx_seq_one_letter_code
_entity_poly.pdbx_strand_id
1 'polypeptide(L)'
;MNDLKNNPKGNIKLLVLDIDGTIAGQSNQVRQPVLEAIKAAQAQGVLVAIATGRMYRSALRFHEKVGANLPLIAYQGAWIQDTVTNKRHFHQPVSVTLAAELLDYLEKPEFKSRLSIHFYINDELYVREIIGDTKEYALRSGIPPNAVGDLRVTLDPALDQSPTKILALSEDTKLIDELLVKVRQLYHPEELYLTKSVATFFEMAHPLVNKGLAVDYLVKKLLHITPEEVMTIGDNFNDVEMLQYAGIGVAMGDAPEEVKAIANWVAPSVEEDGVAEAINHFLL
;
A
#
# COMPACT_ATOMS: atom_id res chain seq x y z
N MET A 1 -12.09 -16.46 -23.10
CA MET A 1 -13.02 -17.30 -22.34
C MET A 1 -12.20 -18.44 -21.74
N ASN A 2 -11.55 -18.18 -20.62
CA ASN A 2 -10.92 -19.24 -19.83
C ASN A 2 -11.94 -19.72 -18.82
N ASP A 3 -12.37 -20.97 -18.99
CA ASP A 3 -13.20 -21.68 -18.04
C ASP A 3 -12.53 -21.68 -16.67
N LEU A 4 -13.09 -20.93 -15.72
CA LEU A 4 -12.86 -21.12 -14.27
C LEU A 4 -13.46 -22.49 -13.90
N LYS A 5 -12.82 -23.56 -14.37
CA LYS A 5 -13.12 -24.94 -13.96
C LYS A 5 -12.49 -25.15 -12.60
N ASN A 6 -13.34 -25.26 -11.64
CA ASN A 6 -13.20 -25.44 -10.20
C ASN A 6 -13.31 -24.12 -9.42
N ASN A 7 -14.55 -23.76 -9.08
CA ASN A 7 -14.82 -22.78 -8.03
C ASN A 7 -14.23 -23.32 -6.71
N PRO A 8 -13.17 -22.69 -6.15
CA PRO A 8 -12.55 -23.16 -4.92
C PRO A 8 -13.31 -22.66 -3.69
N LYS A 9 -14.66 -22.69 -3.72
CA LYS A 9 -15.46 -22.46 -2.51
C LYS A 9 -14.95 -23.43 -1.45
N GLY A 10 -14.29 -22.90 -0.42
CA GLY A 10 -13.82 -23.65 0.71
C GLY A 10 -12.31 -23.89 0.83
N ASN A 11 -11.47 -23.41 -0.11
CA ASN A 11 -10.02 -23.58 0.02
C ASN A 11 -9.24 -22.29 0.35
N ILE A 12 -9.89 -21.12 0.36
CA ILE A 12 -9.24 -19.85 0.69
C ILE A 12 -9.09 -19.76 2.22
N LYS A 13 -7.87 -19.62 2.67
CA LYS A 13 -7.49 -19.49 4.08
C LYS A 13 -7.11 -18.07 4.46
N LEU A 14 -6.69 -17.25 3.49
CA LEU A 14 -6.22 -15.90 3.71
C LEU A 14 -6.90 -14.94 2.73
N LEU A 15 -7.50 -13.88 3.27
CA LEU A 15 -8.00 -12.71 2.55
C LEU A 15 -7.08 -11.53 2.85
N VAL A 16 -6.49 -10.92 1.81
CA VAL A 16 -5.67 -9.71 1.92
C VAL A 16 -6.36 -8.55 1.23
N LEU A 17 -6.51 -7.44 1.93
CA LEU A 17 -7.25 -6.27 1.49
C LEU A 17 -6.35 -5.05 1.43
N ASP A 18 -6.38 -4.31 0.33
CA ASP A 18 -5.92 -2.93 0.32
C ASP A 18 -6.92 -2.00 1.01
N ILE A 19 -6.51 -0.76 1.28
CA ILE A 19 -7.36 0.24 1.96
C ILE A 19 -7.97 1.22 0.95
N ASP A 20 -7.14 2.06 0.34
CA ASP A 20 -7.58 3.22 -0.45
C ASP A 20 -8.10 2.78 -1.82
N GLY A 21 -9.37 3.06 -2.12
CA GLY A 21 -10.01 2.60 -3.35
C GLY A 21 -10.52 1.15 -3.28
N THR A 22 -10.22 0.42 -2.19
CA THR A 22 -10.63 -0.97 -1.99
C THR A 22 -11.66 -1.09 -0.86
N ILE A 23 -11.26 -0.98 0.42
CA ILE A 23 -12.20 -1.02 1.55
C ILE A 23 -12.63 0.36 2.01
N ALA A 24 -11.94 1.41 1.59
CA ALA A 24 -12.24 2.80 1.95
C ALA A 24 -12.21 3.70 0.69
N GLY A 25 -13.36 4.24 0.33
CA GLY A 25 -13.54 5.17 -0.78
C GLY A 25 -13.31 6.63 -0.37
N GLN A 26 -14.10 7.54 -0.96
CA GLN A 26 -14.00 8.99 -0.72
C GLN A 26 -14.25 9.39 0.74
N SER A 27 -15.14 8.69 1.44
CA SER A 27 -15.45 8.92 2.85
C SER A 27 -14.29 8.61 3.80
N ASN A 28 -13.26 7.91 3.35
CA ASN A 28 -12.13 7.40 4.16
C ASN A 28 -12.63 6.52 5.33
N GLN A 29 -13.74 5.81 5.12
CA GLN A 29 -14.39 4.89 6.07
C GLN A 29 -14.70 3.56 5.40
N VAL A 30 -14.69 2.47 6.18
CA VAL A 30 -15.15 1.16 5.71
C VAL A 30 -16.66 1.09 5.84
N ARG A 31 -17.35 0.74 4.77
CA ARG A 31 -18.81 0.65 4.73
C ARG A 31 -19.33 -0.58 5.47
N GLN A 32 -20.55 -0.49 5.98
CA GLN A 32 -21.12 -1.55 6.82
C GLN A 32 -21.26 -2.90 6.11
N PRO A 33 -21.70 -2.99 4.83
CA PRO A 33 -21.78 -4.28 4.13
C PRO A 33 -20.40 -4.96 3.99
N VAL A 34 -19.34 -4.19 3.79
CA VAL A 34 -17.96 -4.71 3.71
C VAL A 34 -17.53 -5.31 5.06
N LEU A 35 -17.83 -4.63 6.17
CA LEU A 35 -17.53 -5.14 7.51
C LEU A 35 -18.27 -6.46 7.81
N GLU A 36 -19.54 -6.53 7.42
CA GLU A 36 -20.37 -7.72 7.62
C GLU A 36 -19.85 -8.92 6.80
N ALA A 37 -19.48 -8.69 5.53
CA ALA A 37 -18.92 -9.74 4.68
C ALA A 37 -17.56 -10.23 5.21
N ILE A 38 -16.66 -9.32 5.62
CA ILE A 38 -15.37 -9.70 6.24
C ILE A 38 -15.60 -10.53 7.49
N LYS A 39 -16.52 -10.12 8.37
CA LYS A 39 -16.85 -10.86 9.59
C LYS A 39 -17.43 -12.25 9.27
N ALA A 40 -18.26 -12.36 8.22
CA ALA A 40 -18.81 -13.64 7.79
C ALA A 40 -17.71 -14.58 7.27
N ALA A 41 -16.75 -14.08 6.48
CA ALA A 41 -15.59 -14.84 6.02
C ALA A 41 -14.72 -15.31 7.21
N GLN A 42 -14.49 -14.44 8.19
CA GLN A 42 -13.77 -14.82 9.43
C GLN A 42 -14.51 -15.91 10.21
N ALA A 43 -15.82 -15.89 10.24
CA ALA A 43 -16.64 -16.94 10.89
C ALA A 43 -16.51 -18.31 10.18
N GLN A 44 -16.11 -18.33 8.89
CA GLN A 44 -15.76 -19.55 8.15
C GLN A 44 -14.28 -19.96 8.35
N GLY A 45 -13.53 -19.26 9.20
CA GLY A 45 -12.13 -19.56 9.48
C GLY A 45 -11.12 -18.88 8.55
N VAL A 46 -11.56 -17.96 7.66
CA VAL A 46 -10.65 -17.20 6.81
C VAL A 46 -9.90 -16.15 7.63
N LEU A 47 -8.58 -16.16 7.52
CA LEU A 47 -7.71 -15.14 8.11
C LEU A 47 -7.76 -13.87 7.27
N VAL A 48 -7.65 -12.70 7.92
CA VAL A 48 -7.73 -11.41 7.26
C VAL A 48 -6.48 -10.58 7.55
N ALA A 49 -5.86 -10.07 6.50
CA ALA A 49 -4.73 -9.14 6.56
C ALA A 49 -5.03 -7.86 5.78
N ILE A 50 -4.39 -6.77 6.17
CA ILE A 50 -4.35 -5.51 5.42
C ILE A 50 -2.98 -5.35 4.80
N ALA A 51 -2.92 -4.94 3.51
CA ALA A 51 -1.71 -4.58 2.79
C ALA A 51 -1.89 -3.21 2.12
N THR A 52 -1.17 -2.20 2.58
CA THR A 52 -1.41 -0.80 2.18
C THR A 52 -0.12 0.00 1.95
N GLY A 53 -0.22 1.05 1.13
CA GLY A 53 0.82 2.08 1.01
C GLY A 53 0.85 3.10 2.15
N ARG A 54 -0.15 3.08 3.04
CA ARG A 54 -0.23 3.98 4.19
C ARG A 54 0.88 3.72 5.20
N MET A 55 1.17 4.74 6.01
CA MET A 55 1.94 4.63 7.25
C MET A 55 1.28 3.61 8.19
N TYR A 56 2.11 2.92 8.99
CA TYR A 56 1.60 1.93 9.94
C TYR A 56 0.55 2.53 10.88
N ARG A 57 0.85 3.65 11.56
CA ARG A 57 -0.11 4.33 12.47
C ARG A 57 -1.39 4.80 11.77
N SER A 58 -1.29 5.25 10.52
CA SER A 58 -2.46 5.68 9.75
C SER A 58 -3.37 4.51 9.36
N ALA A 59 -2.80 3.33 9.17
CA ALA A 59 -3.51 2.12 8.77
C ALA A 59 -4.14 1.36 9.95
N LEU A 60 -3.64 1.53 11.18
CA LEU A 60 -4.11 0.81 12.39
C LEU A 60 -5.63 0.87 12.56
N ARG A 61 -6.23 2.04 12.39
CA ARG A 61 -7.69 2.21 12.54
C ARG A 61 -8.50 1.35 11.57
N PHE A 62 -7.99 1.08 10.37
CA PHE A 62 -8.65 0.20 9.40
C PHE A 62 -8.44 -1.25 9.76
N HIS A 63 -7.23 -1.64 10.17
CA HIS A 63 -6.91 -2.96 10.66
C HIS A 63 -7.83 -3.36 11.83
N GLU A 64 -7.98 -2.49 12.82
CA GLU A 64 -8.89 -2.67 13.95
C GLU A 64 -10.35 -2.74 13.50
N LYS A 65 -10.75 -1.81 12.61
CA LYS A 65 -12.15 -1.69 12.17
C LYS A 65 -12.66 -2.92 11.44
N VAL A 66 -11.82 -3.56 10.60
CA VAL A 66 -12.17 -4.79 9.89
C VAL A 66 -11.92 -6.06 10.73
N GLY A 67 -11.33 -5.90 11.92
CA GLY A 67 -10.98 -7.02 12.78
C GLY A 67 -9.90 -7.92 12.18
N ALA A 68 -8.95 -7.34 11.42
CA ALA A 68 -7.84 -8.10 10.86
C ALA A 68 -7.04 -8.79 11.97
N ASN A 69 -6.65 -10.05 11.76
CA ASN A 69 -6.06 -10.91 12.78
C ASN A 69 -4.64 -11.36 12.46
N LEU A 70 -4.04 -10.74 11.46
CA LEU A 70 -2.65 -10.95 11.04
C LEU A 70 -1.84 -9.66 11.13
N PRO A 71 -0.50 -9.73 11.11
CA PRO A 71 0.33 -8.53 11.06
C PRO A 71 -0.09 -7.56 9.95
N LEU A 72 -0.08 -6.26 10.28
CA LEU A 72 -0.37 -5.21 9.32
C LEU A 72 0.82 -5.02 8.38
N ILE A 73 0.56 -5.10 7.08
CA ILE A 73 1.50 -4.74 6.01
C ILE A 73 1.28 -3.28 5.65
N ALA A 74 2.25 -2.43 5.97
CA ALA A 74 2.24 -1.00 5.71
C ALA A 74 3.36 -0.58 4.75
N TYR A 75 3.35 0.67 4.26
CA TYR A 75 4.39 1.22 3.39
C TYR A 75 4.68 0.37 2.17
N GLN A 76 3.63 -0.11 1.46
CA GLN A 76 3.76 -0.98 0.29
C GLN A 76 4.47 -2.32 0.57
N GLY A 77 4.55 -2.74 1.84
CA GLY A 77 5.27 -3.95 2.27
C GLY A 77 6.65 -3.69 2.89
N ALA A 78 7.11 -2.43 2.98
CA ALA A 78 8.36 -2.11 3.66
C ALA A 78 8.32 -2.33 5.18
N TRP A 79 7.14 -2.46 5.74
CA TRP A 79 6.92 -2.63 7.17
C TRP A 79 5.84 -3.66 7.43
N ILE A 80 6.19 -4.74 8.14
CA ILE A 80 5.25 -5.78 8.58
C ILE A 80 5.34 -5.88 10.09
N GLN A 81 4.26 -5.57 10.79
CA GLN A 81 4.25 -5.55 12.25
C GLN A 81 2.96 -6.12 12.82
N ASP A 82 3.11 -6.96 13.85
CA ASP A 82 2.02 -7.47 14.66
C ASP A 82 1.46 -6.34 15.54
N THR A 83 0.15 -6.12 15.47
CA THR A 83 -0.51 -4.99 16.13
C THR A 83 -0.79 -5.24 17.61
N VAL A 84 -0.73 -6.50 18.07
CA VAL A 84 -0.96 -6.91 19.46
C VAL A 84 0.33 -6.95 20.24
N THR A 85 1.34 -7.64 19.69
CA THR A 85 2.63 -7.83 20.36
C THR A 85 3.64 -6.72 20.07
N ASN A 86 3.33 -5.85 19.10
CA ASN A 86 4.24 -4.83 18.54
C ASN A 86 5.53 -5.43 17.93
N LYS A 87 5.57 -6.73 17.67
CA LYS A 87 6.71 -7.38 17.02
C LYS A 87 6.80 -6.93 15.57
N ARG A 88 7.90 -6.28 15.21
CA ARG A 88 8.24 -5.98 13.82
C ARG A 88 8.84 -7.22 13.18
N HIS A 89 8.14 -7.79 12.20
CA HIS A 89 8.57 -8.98 11.46
C HIS A 89 9.49 -8.63 10.30
N PHE A 90 9.26 -7.49 9.67
CA PHE A 90 10.02 -7.02 8.52
C PHE A 90 10.07 -5.49 8.50
N HIS A 91 11.23 -4.95 8.15
CA HIS A 91 11.42 -3.52 7.88
C HIS A 91 12.56 -3.35 6.87
N GLN A 92 12.27 -2.68 5.77
CA GLN A 92 13.21 -2.47 4.68
C GLN A 92 13.17 -1.02 4.21
N PRO A 93 13.99 -0.11 4.80
CA PRO A 93 14.04 1.29 4.42
C PRO A 93 14.89 1.52 3.16
N VAL A 94 14.71 2.68 2.54
CA VAL A 94 15.61 3.24 1.53
C VAL A 94 16.92 3.66 2.23
N SER A 95 18.07 3.38 1.64
CA SER A 95 19.33 3.79 2.27
C SER A 95 19.44 5.31 2.40
N VAL A 96 20.16 5.78 3.44
CA VAL A 96 20.40 7.23 3.66
C VAL A 96 21.05 7.88 2.45
N THR A 97 22.02 7.21 1.82
CA THR A 97 22.71 7.73 0.63
C THR A 97 21.73 7.91 -0.53
N LEU A 98 20.94 6.89 -0.84
CA LEU A 98 19.96 6.96 -1.92
C LEU A 98 18.85 7.98 -1.61
N ALA A 99 18.42 8.09 -0.35
CA ALA A 99 17.44 9.11 0.06
C ALA A 99 17.96 10.54 -0.14
N ALA A 100 19.23 10.78 0.15
CA ALA A 100 19.87 12.09 -0.10
C ALA A 100 19.97 12.40 -1.60
N GLU A 101 20.37 11.43 -2.43
CA GLU A 101 20.45 11.57 -3.88
C GLU A 101 19.07 11.86 -4.50
N LEU A 102 18.04 11.13 -4.07
CA LEU A 102 16.66 11.35 -4.52
C LEU A 102 16.16 12.74 -4.10
N LEU A 103 16.46 13.17 -2.88
CA LEU A 103 16.11 14.51 -2.40
C LEU A 103 16.80 15.59 -3.26
N ASP A 104 18.10 15.44 -3.56
CA ASP A 104 18.83 16.37 -4.44
C ASP A 104 18.22 16.44 -5.84
N TYR A 105 17.76 15.31 -6.37
CA TYR A 105 17.07 15.25 -7.66
C TYR A 105 15.71 15.97 -7.61
N LEU A 106 14.89 15.69 -6.60
CA LEU A 106 13.54 16.25 -6.46
C LEU A 106 13.54 17.74 -6.06
N GLU A 107 14.65 18.24 -5.48
CA GLU A 107 14.81 19.65 -5.14
C GLU A 107 15.48 20.50 -6.24
N LYS A 108 15.68 19.95 -7.46
CA LYS A 108 16.12 20.76 -8.59
C LYS A 108 15.15 21.92 -8.84
N PRO A 109 15.64 23.08 -9.35
CA PRO A 109 14.81 24.28 -9.54
C PRO A 109 13.50 24.06 -10.30
N GLU A 110 13.49 23.14 -11.27
CA GLU A 110 12.31 22.79 -12.06
C GLU A 110 11.21 22.05 -11.27
N PHE A 111 11.56 21.44 -10.12
CA PHE A 111 10.64 20.62 -9.32
C PHE A 111 10.34 21.21 -7.95
N LYS A 112 11.31 21.85 -7.31
CA LYS A 112 11.31 22.24 -5.88
C LYS A 112 10.06 23.00 -5.43
N SER A 113 9.54 23.91 -6.26
CA SER A 113 8.34 24.71 -5.93
C SER A 113 7.02 24.02 -6.28
N ARG A 114 7.08 22.85 -6.94
CA ARG A 114 5.92 22.11 -7.46
C ARG A 114 5.67 20.80 -6.73
N LEU A 115 6.58 20.42 -5.80
CA LEU A 115 6.54 19.16 -5.07
C LEU A 115 6.53 19.41 -3.56
N SER A 116 5.67 18.69 -2.87
CA SER A 116 5.79 18.46 -1.43
C SER A 116 6.48 17.11 -1.20
N ILE A 117 7.65 17.12 -0.57
CA ILE A 117 8.44 15.90 -0.33
C ILE A 117 8.24 15.46 1.12
N HIS A 118 7.89 14.19 1.31
CA HIS A 118 7.63 13.57 2.58
C HIS A 118 8.63 12.43 2.81
N PHE A 119 9.35 12.47 3.92
CA PHE A 119 10.15 11.36 4.44
C PHE A 119 9.42 10.67 5.58
N TYR A 120 9.37 9.35 5.53
CA TYR A 120 8.74 8.53 6.56
C TYR A 120 9.84 7.75 7.30
N ILE A 121 10.20 8.22 8.49
CA ILE A 121 11.28 7.65 9.30
C ILE A 121 10.72 7.21 10.65
N ASN A 122 10.90 5.94 11.01
CA ASN A 122 10.39 5.38 12.27
C ASN A 122 8.89 5.61 12.51
N ASP A 123 8.10 5.51 11.43
CA ASP A 123 6.65 5.76 11.41
C ASP A 123 6.26 7.21 11.78
N GLU A 124 7.19 8.17 11.66
CA GLU A 124 6.96 9.61 11.73
C GLU A 124 7.02 10.24 10.33
N LEU A 125 6.23 11.30 10.12
CA LEU A 125 6.20 12.06 8.87
C LEU A 125 7.06 13.32 9.00
N TYR A 126 8.09 13.45 8.17
CA TYR A 126 8.95 14.61 8.09
C TYR A 126 8.75 15.33 6.75
N VAL A 127 8.68 16.65 6.81
CA VAL A 127 8.45 17.53 5.65
C VAL A 127 9.33 18.77 5.76
N ARG A 128 9.59 19.44 4.63
CA ARG A 128 10.29 20.73 4.66
C ARG A 128 9.45 21.78 5.38
N GLU A 129 8.18 21.88 4.99
CA GLU A 129 7.21 22.85 5.52
C GLU A 129 5.79 22.29 5.43
N ILE A 130 4.88 22.81 6.26
CA ILE A 130 3.48 22.37 6.28
C ILE A 130 2.65 23.32 5.41
N ILE A 131 2.52 23.00 4.12
CA ILE A 131 1.75 23.76 3.14
C ILE A 131 0.60 22.92 2.56
N GLY A 132 -0.22 23.48 1.68
CA GLY A 132 -1.39 22.93 0.99
C GLY A 132 -1.52 21.41 1.02
N ASP A 133 -0.88 20.73 0.09
CA ASP A 133 -0.95 19.27 -0.10
C ASP A 133 -0.55 18.49 1.15
N THR A 134 0.47 18.97 1.88
CA THR A 134 0.89 18.34 3.15
C THR A 134 -0.19 18.44 4.22
N LYS A 135 -0.93 19.56 4.31
CA LYS A 135 -2.03 19.72 5.27
C LYS A 135 -3.17 18.76 4.94
N GLU A 136 -3.54 18.64 3.68
CA GLU A 136 -4.60 17.72 3.23
C GLU A 136 -4.20 16.26 3.48
N TYR A 137 -2.96 15.91 3.15
CA TYR A 137 -2.41 14.59 3.46
C TYR A 137 -2.46 14.29 4.96
N ALA A 138 -2.04 15.24 5.81
CA ALA A 138 -2.05 15.09 7.27
C ALA A 138 -3.47 14.88 7.82
N LEU A 139 -4.45 15.65 7.32
CA LEU A 139 -5.85 15.49 7.68
C LEU A 139 -6.40 14.11 7.28
N ARG A 140 -6.11 13.65 6.05
CA ARG A 140 -6.58 12.36 5.56
C ARG A 140 -5.91 11.19 6.27
N SER A 141 -4.60 11.26 6.49
CA SER A 141 -3.82 10.20 7.17
C SER A 141 -4.07 10.15 8.68
N GLY A 142 -4.43 11.29 9.29
CA GLY A 142 -4.51 11.46 10.74
C GLY A 142 -3.14 11.57 11.42
N ILE A 143 -2.06 11.81 10.66
CA ILE A 143 -0.69 11.88 11.16
C ILE A 143 -0.17 13.32 11.06
N PRO A 144 0.20 13.96 12.18
CA PRO A 144 0.80 15.29 12.16
C PRO A 144 2.20 15.24 11.54
N PRO A 145 2.52 16.15 10.59
CA PRO A 145 3.85 16.24 10.01
C PRO A 145 4.80 17.03 10.91
N ASN A 146 6.07 16.64 10.90
CA ASN A 146 7.18 17.35 11.53
C ASN A 146 7.87 18.23 10.48
N ALA A 147 7.73 19.54 10.57
CA ALA A 147 8.42 20.49 9.68
C ALA A 147 9.84 20.73 10.15
N VAL A 148 10.84 20.38 9.31
CA VAL A 148 12.26 20.43 9.68
C VAL A 148 13.10 21.38 8.82
N GLY A 149 12.50 22.05 7.84
CA GLY A 149 13.19 22.91 6.89
C GLY A 149 13.95 22.12 5.82
N ASP A 150 15.13 21.62 6.13
CA ASP A 150 15.89 20.73 5.24
C ASP A 150 15.73 19.28 5.68
N LEU A 151 15.16 18.43 4.80
CA LEU A 151 14.95 17.01 5.10
C LEU A 151 16.25 16.22 5.29
N ARG A 152 17.40 16.72 4.82
CA ARG A 152 18.70 16.08 5.03
C ARG A 152 19.07 15.97 6.50
N VAL A 153 18.57 16.89 7.35
CA VAL A 153 18.83 16.85 8.80
C VAL A 153 18.19 15.63 9.49
N THR A 154 17.25 14.96 8.83
CA THR A 154 16.61 13.74 9.35
C THR A 154 17.32 12.46 8.96
N LEU A 155 18.36 12.54 8.10
CA LEU A 155 19.09 11.40 7.57
C LEU A 155 20.33 11.15 8.44
N ASP A 156 20.32 10.10 9.25
CA ASP A 156 21.49 9.70 10.05
C ASP A 156 21.65 8.17 10.02
N PRO A 157 22.69 7.67 9.32
CA PRO A 157 22.94 6.23 9.25
C PRO A 157 23.36 5.63 10.60
N ALA A 158 23.93 6.43 11.52
CA ALA A 158 24.35 5.96 12.83
C ALA A 158 23.17 5.75 13.79
N LEU A 159 22.03 6.44 13.53
CA LEU A 159 20.81 6.35 14.33
C LEU A 159 19.70 5.53 13.67
N ASP A 160 20.00 4.78 12.59
CA ASP A 160 19.03 4.04 11.78
C ASP A 160 17.88 4.93 11.27
N GLN A 161 18.22 6.19 10.94
CA GLN A 161 17.27 7.18 10.41
C GLN A 161 17.21 7.14 8.89
N SER A 162 16.85 5.98 8.38
CA SER A 162 16.62 5.75 6.95
C SER A 162 15.11 5.83 6.64
N PRO A 163 14.68 6.53 5.58
CA PRO A 163 13.26 6.60 5.25
C PRO A 163 12.70 5.23 4.85
N THR A 164 11.63 4.80 5.49
CA THR A 164 10.88 3.60 5.09
C THR A 164 10.28 3.79 3.69
N LYS A 165 9.85 5.01 3.40
CA LYS A 165 9.31 5.45 2.11
C LYS A 165 9.64 6.93 1.91
N ILE A 166 9.79 7.32 0.65
CA ILE A 166 9.83 8.72 0.20
C ILE A 166 8.62 8.95 -0.69
N LEU A 167 7.88 10.04 -0.46
CA LEU A 167 6.76 10.46 -1.28
C LEU A 167 7.03 11.85 -1.83
N ALA A 168 6.93 12.02 -3.15
CA ALA A 168 6.78 13.31 -3.79
C ALA A 168 5.31 13.50 -4.21
N LEU A 169 4.69 14.56 -3.74
CA LEU A 169 3.27 14.84 -3.89
C LEU A 169 3.08 16.13 -4.66
N SER A 170 2.15 16.15 -5.60
CA SER A 170 1.76 17.32 -6.38
C SER A 170 0.35 17.16 -6.94
N GLU A 171 -0.43 18.23 -6.94
CA GLU A 171 -1.71 18.29 -7.67
C GLU A 171 -1.53 18.27 -9.20
N ASP A 172 -0.33 18.57 -9.70
CA ASP A 172 0.02 18.42 -11.11
C ASP A 172 0.35 16.96 -11.45
N THR A 173 -0.69 16.20 -11.79
CA THR A 173 -0.56 14.76 -12.11
C THR A 173 0.35 14.49 -13.31
N LYS A 174 0.47 15.46 -14.27
CA LYS A 174 1.40 15.34 -15.40
C LYS A 174 2.85 15.39 -14.94
N LEU A 175 3.15 16.25 -13.95
CA LEU A 175 4.47 16.29 -13.32
C LEU A 175 4.80 14.96 -12.65
N ILE A 176 3.83 14.37 -11.95
CA ILE A 176 4.00 13.06 -11.30
C ILE A 176 4.30 11.98 -12.34
N ASP A 177 3.58 11.94 -13.46
CA ASP A 177 3.83 10.99 -14.56
C ASP A 177 5.21 11.20 -15.20
N GLU A 178 5.61 12.46 -15.45
CA GLU A 178 6.93 12.79 -15.97
C GLU A 178 8.06 12.37 -15.00
N LEU A 179 7.89 12.61 -13.71
CA LEU A 179 8.86 12.19 -12.68
C LEU A 179 9.03 10.69 -12.65
N LEU A 180 7.93 9.93 -12.68
CA LEU A 180 7.96 8.47 -12.71
C LEU A 180 8.78 7.96 -13.90
N VAL A 181 8.55 8.54 -15.10
CA VAL A 181 9.31 8.17 -16.32
C VAL A 181 10.78 8.54 -16.19
N LYS A 182 11.09 9.77 -15.75
CA LYS A 182 12.48 10.28 -15.64
C LYS A 182 13.28 9.47 -14.59
N VAL A 183 12.70 9.20 -13.41
CA VAL A 183 13.40 8.49 -12.36
C VAL A 183 13.58 7.01 -12.70
N ARG A 184 12.63 6.38 -13.43
CA ARG A 184 12.82 5.03 -14.00
C ARG A 184 13.95 4.92 -15.01
N GLN A 185 14.35 6.01 -15.65
CA GLN A 185 15.51 6.04 -16.53
C GLN A 185 16.85 6.18 -15.77
N LEU A 186 16.81 6.68 -14.54
CA LEU A 186 17.99 6.90 -13.70
C LEU A 186 18.29 5.71 -12.78
N TYR A 187 17.26 4.98 -12.35
CA TYR A 187 17.39 3.87 -11.41
C TYR A 187 16.76 2.59 -11.97
N HIS A 188 17.49 1.51 -11.91
CA HIS A 188 16.96 0.20 -12.26
C HIS A 188 15.97 -0.30 -11.21
N PRO A 189 15.00 -1.18 -11.57
CA PRO A 189 14.06 -1.78 -10.62
C PRO A 189 14.73 -2.53 -9.46
N GLU A 190 16.00 -2.96 -9.63
CA GLU A 190 16.80 -3.60 -8.59
C GLU A 190 17.42 -2.61 -7.59
N GLU A 191 17.38 -1.30 -7.89
CA GLU A 191 17.93 -0.23 -7.04
C GLU A 191 16.84 0.51 -6.31
N LEU A 192 15.65 0.67 -6.92
CA LEU A 192 14.57 1.48 -6.39
C LEU A 192 13.20 0.99 -6.90
N TYR A 193 12.28 0.73 -5.97
CA TYR A 193 10.88 0.49 -6.29
C TYR A 193 10.14 1.81 -6.45
N LEU A 194 9.49 1.98 -7.61
CA LEU A 194 8.77 3.20 -8.00
C LEU A 194 7.32 2.86 -8.31
N THR A 195 6.39 3.49 -7.61
CA THR A 195 4.96 3.26 -7.81
C THR A 195 4.12 4.53 -7.62
N LYS A 196 2.83 4.40 -7.93
CA LYS A 196 1.78 5.38 -7.65
C LYS A 196 0.62 4.64 -6.99
N SER A 197 0.20 5.11 -5.83
CA SER A 197 -1.04 4.63 -5.18
C SER A 197 -2.25 5.50 -5.52
N VAL A 198 -2.02 6.77 -5.86
CA VAL A 198 -2.99 7.71 -6.44
C VAL A 198 -2.29 8.60 -7.47
N ALA A 199 -3.07 9.29 -8.30
CA ALA A 199 -2.52 10.08 -9.42
C ALA A 199 -1.56 11.21 -8.99
N THR A 200 -1.74 11.75 -7.79
CA THR A 200 -0.95 12.86 -7.21
C THR A 200 0.29 12.40 -6.43
N PHE A 201 0.55 11.09 -6.32
CA PHE A 201 1.63 10.52 -5.50
C PHE A 201 2.68 9.83 -6.35
N PHE A 202 3.93 10.20 -6.18
CA PHE A 202 5.10 9.48 -6.67
C PHE A 202 5.85 8.88 -5.49
N GLU A 203 5.77 7.57 -5.34
CA GLU A 203 6.31 6.83 -4.21
C GLU A 203 7.59 6.11 -4.57
N MET A 204 8.57 6.22 -3.69
CA MET A 204 9.90 5.62 -3.80
C MET A 204 10.19 4.80 -2.56
N ALA A 205 10.53 3.54 -2.74
CA ALA A 205 10.83 2.59 -1.67
C ALA A 205 11.99 1.66 -2.06
N HIS A 206 12.43 0.85 -1.12
CA HIS A 206 13.48 -0.15 -1.36
C HIS A 206 13.07 -1.15 -2.46
N PRO A 207 13.96 -1.60 -3.35
CA PRO A 207 13.62 -2.45 -4.50
C PRO A 207 12.99 -3.81 -4.12
N LEU A 208 13.30 -4.34 -2.94
CA LEU A 208 12.71 -5.59 -2.43
C LEU A 208 11.37 -5.38 -1.71
N VAL A 209 10.68 -4.27 -2.00
CA VAL A 209 9.42 -3.91 -1.35
C VAL A 209 8.32 -3.77 -2.37
N ASN A 210 7.30 -4.62 -2.26
CA ASN A 210 6.00 -4.47 -2.87
C ASN A 210 4.97 -5.30 -2.08
N LYS A 211 3.68 -5.07 -2.31
CA LYS A 211 2.62 -5.78 -1.59
C LYS A 211 2.64 -7.29 -1.83
N GLY A 212 3.00 -7.73 -3.03
CA GLY A 212 3.09 -9.17 -3.38
C GLY A 212 4.17 -9.89 -2.57
N LEU A 213 5.38 -9.33 -2.46
CA LEU A 213 6.46 -9.89 -1.63
C LEU A 213 6.09 -9.91 -0.15
N ALA A 214 5.36 -8.89 0.33
CA ALA A 214 4.91 -8.86 1.71
C ALA A 214 3.81 -9.91 1.99
N VAL A 215 2.90 -10.15 1.03
CA VAL A 215 1.93 -11.25 1.11
C VAL A 215 2.64 -12.61 1.08
N ASP A 216 3.62 -12.79 0.21
CA ASP A 216 4.47 -13.99 0.15
C ASP A 216 5.15 -14.27 1.51
N TYR A 217 5.62 -13.21 2.18
CA TYR A 217 6.18 -13.33 3.53
C TYR A 217 5.15 -13.86 4.54
N LEU A 218 3.92 -13.32 4.58
CA LEU A 218 2.86 -13.86 5.45
C LEU A 218 2.57 -15.33 5.13
N VAL A 219 2.38 -15.64 3.85
CA VAL A 219 2.01 -16.96 3.35
C VAL A 219 3.06 -18.01 3.70
N LYS A 220 4.33 -17.76 3.37
CA LYS A 220 5.41 -18.73 3.53
C LYS A 220 6.02 -18.77 4.92
N LYS A 221 6.17 -17.59 5.58
CA LYS A 221 6.94 -17.50 6.83
C LYS A 221 6.08 -17.57 8.08
N LEU A 222 4.82 -17.12 8.00
CA LEU A 222 3.95 -17.08 9.18
C LEU A 222 2.82 -18.12 9.12
N LEU A 223 2.23 -18.36 7.95
CA LEU A 223 1.06 -19.22 7.82
C LEU A 223 1.36 -20.62 7.29
N HIS A 224 2.46 -20.79 6.56
CA HIS A 224 2.84 -22.05 5.89
C HIS A 224 1.72 -22.61 5.00
N ILE A 225 1.06 -21.72 4.25
CA ILE A 225 0.05 -22.03 3.24
C ILE A 225 0.60 -21.80 1.82
N THR A 226 -0.22 -22.06 0.79
CA THR A 226 0.18 -21.84 -0.61
C THR A 226 -0.55 -20.65 -1.23
N PRO A 227 -0.03 -20.05 -2.32
CA PRO A 227 -0.70 -18.95 -3.01
C PRO A 227 -2.12 -19.26 -3.46
N GLU A 228 -2.43 -20.52 -3.80
CA GLU A 228 -3.77 -20.97 -4.21
C GLU A 228 -4.81 -20.88 -3.08
N GLU A 229 -4.35 -20.77 -1.82
CA GLU A 229 -5.18 -20.62 -0.63
C GLU A 229 -5.38 -19.14 -0.23
N VAL A 230 -4.93 -18.20 -1.10
CA VAL A 230 -4.95 -16.75 -0.87
C VAL A 230 -5.89 -16.06 -1.85
N MET A 231 -6.73 -15.17 -1.32
CA MET A 231 -7.49 -14.19 -2.08
C MET A 231 -6.97 -12.80 -1.74
N THR A 232 -6.72 -11.97 -2.76
CA THR A 232 -6.32 -10.57 -2.59
C THR A 232 -7.27 -9.65 -3.31
N ILE A 233 -7.53 -8.46 -2.75
CA ILE A 233 -8.37 -7.44 -3.37
C ILE A 233 -7.63 -6.10 -3.35
N GLY A 234 -7.58 -5.43 -4.51
CA GLY A 234 -6.89 -4.15 -4.70
C GLY A 234 -7.46 -3.36 -5.87
N ASP A 235 -7.02 -2.12 -6.05
CA ASP A 235 -7.58 -1.22 -7.04
C ASP A 235 -6.56 -0.49 -7.93
N ASN A 236 -5.26 -0.58 -7.65
CA ASN A 236 -4.29 0.26 -8.35
C ASN A 236 -2.99 -0.48 -8.72
N PHE A 237 -2.08 0.22 -9.37
CA PHE A 237 -0.81 -0.34 -9.85
C PHE A 237 0.09 -0.91 -8.74
N ASN A 238 0.02 -0.38 -7.53
CA ASN A 238 0.74 -0.90 -6.36
C ASN A 238 0.16 -2.23 -5.82
N ASP A 239 -0.98 -2.68 -6.35
CA ASP A 239 -1.61 -3.96 -5.99
C ASP A 239 -1.28 -5.09 -6.97
N VAL A 240 -0.74 -4.75 -8.14
CA VAL A 240 -0.52 -5.70 -9.24
C VAL A 240 0.20 -6.96 -8.76
N GLU A 241 1.29 -6.79 -8.01
CA GLU A 241 2.09 -7.92 -7.55
C GLU A 241 1.33 -8.83 -6.57
N MET A 242 0.49 -8.28 -5.69
CA MET A 242 -0.30 -9.12 -4.79
C MET A 242 -1.49 -9.78 -5.50
N LEU A 243 -2.11 -9.09 -6.49
CA LEU A 243 -3.18 -9.66 -7.30
C LEU A 243 -2.69 -10.84 -8.14
N GLN A 244 -1.49 -10.73 -8.72
CA GLN A 244 -0.86 -11.79 -9.50
C GLN A 244 -0.32 -12.95 -8.65
N TYR A 245 0.06 -12.66 -7.39
CA TYR A 245 0.60 -13.66 -6.46
C TYR A 245 -0.48 -14.64 -5.98
N ALA A 246 -1.68 -14.15 -5.70
CA ALA A 246 -2.76 -14.92 -5.08
C ALA A 246 -3.40 -15.93 -6.05
N GLY A 247 -3.95 -17.01 -5.52
CA GLY A 247 -4.81 -17.91 -6.28
C GLY A 247 -6.07 -17.23 -6.81
N ILE A 248 -6.58 -16.22 -6.08
CA ILE A 248 -7.68 -15.35 -6.51
C ILE A 248 -7.26 -13.90 -6.30
N GLY A 249 -6.90 -13.21 -7.37
CA GLY A 249 -6.68 -11.76 -7.39
C GLY A 249 -7.92 -11.04 -7.91
N VAL A 250 -8.46 -10.11 -7.14
CA VAL A 250 -9.66 -9.33 -7.46
C VAL A 250 -9.30 -7.87 -7.62
N ALA A 251 -9.60 -7.30 -8.78
CA ALA A 251 -9.51 -5.85 -9.01
C ALA A 251 -10.85 -5.17 -8.70
N MET A 252 -10.81 -4.00 -8.09
CA MET A 252 -12.01 -3.17 -7.90
C MET A 252 -12.49 -2.58 -9.23
N GLY A 253 -13.79 -2.27 -9.32
CA GLY A 253 -14.43 -1.73 -10.53
C GLY A 253 -13.87 -0.37 -10.99
N ASP A 254 -13.31 0.41 -10.06
CA ASP A 254 -12.69 1.71 -10.33
C ASP A 254 -11.19 1.59 -10.70
N ALA A 255 -10.61 0.39 -10.68
CA ALA A 255 -9.21 0.16 -11.02
C ALA A 255 -8.90 0.53 -12.49
N PRO A 256 -7.65 0.94 -12.81
CA PRO A 256 -7.20 1.07 -14.20
C PRO A 256 -7.40 -0.22 -14.99
N GLU A 257 -7.66 -0.09 -16.31
CA GLU A 257 -7.92 -1.24 -17.19
C GLU A 257 -6.75 -2.25 -17.19
N GLU A 258 -5.51 -1.78 -17.07
CA GLU A 258 -4.32 -2.62 -16.99
C GLU A 258 -4.33 -3.48 -15.72
N VAL A 259 -4.83 -2.95 -14.61
CA VAL A 259 -4.97 -3.69 -13.33
C VAL A 259 -6.13 -4.68 -13.41
N LYS A 260 -7.27 -4.29 -14.01
CA LYS A 260 -8.39 -5.21 -14.27
C LYS A 260 -8.00 -6.37 -15.16
N ALA A 261 -7.15 -6.11 -16.16
CA ALA A 261 -6.75 -7.12 -17.15
C ALA A 261 -5.91 -8.27 -16.55
N ILE A 262 -5.24 -8.04 -15.42
CA ILE A 262 -4.39 -9.06 -14.76
C ILE A 262 -5.13 -9.79 -13.63
N ALA A 263 -6.30 -9.30 -13.21
CA ALA A 263 -7.07 -9.89 -12.13
C ALA A 263 -7.85 -11.12 -12.61
N ASN A 264 -8.16 -12.05 -11.70
CA ASN A 264 -9.01 -13.20 -11.96
C ASN A 264 -10.49 -12.78 -12.06
N TRP A 265 -10.87 -11.73 -11.37
CA TRP A 265 -12.23 -11.20 -11.34
C TRP A 265 -12.21 -9.68 -11.07
N VAL A 266 -13.22 -9.00 -11.59
CA VAL A 266 -13.43 -7.56 -11.38
C VAL A 266 -14.68 -7.38 -10.55
N ALA A 267 -14.52 -6.81 -9.36
CA ALA A 267 -15.60 -6.48 -8.45
C ALA A 267 -16.34 -5.19 -8.90
N PRO A 268 -17.51 -4.88 -8.36
CA PRO A 268 -18.07 -3.53 -8.39
C PRO A 268 -17.11 -2.49 -7.79
N SER A 269 -17.44 -1.21 -7.92
CA SER A 269 -16.64 -0.12 -7.32
C SER A 269 -16.63 -0.16 -5.79
N VAL A 270 -15.72 0.61 -5.18
CA VAL A 270 -15.65 0.73 -3.72
C VAL A 270 -16.94 1.33 -3.14
N GLU A 271 -17.58 2.25 -3.87
CA GLU A 271 -18.84 2.88 -3.45
C GLU A 271 -20.07 1.96 -3.66
N GLU A 272 -19.90 0.86 -4.38
CA GLU A 272 -20.93 -0.17 -4.62
C GLU A 272 -20.66 -1.46 -3.80
N ASP A 273 -19.88 -1.37 -2.74
CA ASP A 273 -19.53 -2.48 -1.84
C ASP A 273 -18.81 -3.65 -2.52
N GLY A 274 -17.97 -3.39 -3.54
CA GLY A 274 -17.32 -4.40 -4.36
C GLY A 274 -16.55 -5.47 -3.57
N VAL A 275 -15.94 -5.13 -2.44
CA VAL A 275 -15.28 -6.11 -1.56
C VAL A 275 -16.30 -7.08 -0.95
N ALA A 276 -17.46 -6.61 -0.54
CA ALA A 276 -18.51 -7.48 -0.01
C ALA A 276 -19.01 -8.47 -1.08
N GLU A 277 -19.22 -7.98 -2.33
CA GLU A 277 -19.59 -8.82 -3.46
C GLU A 277 -18.53 -9.89 -3.76
N ALA A 278 -17.24 -9.51 -3.74
CA ALA A 278 -16.14 -10.46 -3.95
C ALA A 278 -16.10 -11.56 -2.87
N ILE A 279 -16.26 -11.17 -1.61
CA ILE A 279 -16.31 -12.10 -0.47
C ILE A 279 -17.51 -13.05 -0.60
N ASN A 280 -18.70 -12.53 -0.91
CA ASN A 280 -19.91 -13.34 -1.12
C ASN A 280 -19.75 -14.32 -2.27
N HIS A 281 -19.09 -13.89 -3.35
CA HIS A 281 -18.89 -14.72 -4.54
C HIS A 281 -17.94 -15.90 -4.31
N PHE A 282 -16.81 -15.66 -3.62
CA PHE A 282 -15.72 -16.63 -3.51
C PHE A 282 -15.64 -17.36 -2.17
N LEU A 283 -16.09 -16.73 -1.07
CA LEU A 283 -15.86 -17.24 0.28
C LEU A 283 -17.14 -17.70 1.02
N LEU A 284 -18.32 -17.17 0.63
CA LEU A 284 -19.61 -17.46 1.25
C LEU A 284 -20.55 -18.15 0.26
#